data_83a6391c07b956b57d42d26b49f76031
#
_entry.id   83a6391c07b956b57d42d26b49f76031
#
_cell.length_a   1.000
_cell.length_b   1.000
_cell.length_c   1.000
_cell.angle_alpha   90.00
_cell.angle_beta   90.00
_cell.angle_gamma   90.00
#
_symmetry.space_group_name_H-M   'P 1'
#
loop_
_entity.id
_entity.type
_entity.pdbx_description
1 polymer ?
#
loop_
_entity_poly.entity_id
_entity_poly.type
_entity_poly.pdbx_seq_one_letter_code
_entity_poly.pdbx_strand_id
1 'polypeptide(L)'
;GSTAIADCTELRLSSAFEHLSGEPKLELIVTVLNVNEGHNAELMQHCNTLNEYAQYVARVRLYAADMSLDQAVERAVDECIREGILAEFLTCNRNEVISMSIFEYDKELEEKKLRKAEYEAGFSEGEKHGIELNSIETARRMLQLQEFSLEKIAAITSLPFDEVKKLQTNEVRSDS
;
A
#
# COMPACT_ATOMS: atom_id res chain seq x y z
N GLY A 1 12.93 1.09 -9.26
CA GLY A 1 13.01 -0.23 -9.83
C GLY A 1 11.64 -0.88 -9.73
N SER A 2 11.06 -1.31 -10.85
CA SER A 2 9.83 -2.09 -10.87
C SER A 2 10.12 -3.42 -10.18
N THR A 3 9.57 -3.63 -9.01
CA THR A 3 9.57 -4.94 -8.35
C THR A 3 8.72 -5.86 -9.22
N ALA A 4 9.33 -6.88 -9.85
CA ALA A 4 8.59 -7.89 -10.59
C ALA A 4 7.59 -8.54 -9.63
N ILE A 5 6.31 -8.48 -9.98
CA ILE A 5 5.25 -9.12 -9.19
C ILE A 5 5.43 -10.63 -9.35
N ALA A 6 5.52 -11.37 -8.25
CA ALA A 6 5.70 -12.82 -8.27
C ALA A 6 4.47 -13.53 -8.86
N ASP A 7 4.68 -14.70 -9.47
CA ASP A 7 3.60 -15.53 -10.00
C ASP A 7 2.67 -16.06 -8.90
N CYS A 8 3.24 -16.31 -7.72
CA CYS A 8 2.53 -16.82 -6.56
C CYS A 8 3.01 -16.12 -5.30
N THR A 9 2.09 -15.72 -4.43
CA THR A 9 2.36 -15.14 -3.12
C THR A 9 1.53 -15.82 -2.06
N GLU A 10 2.13 -16.14 -0.92
CA GLU A 10 1.43 -16.69 0.23
C GLU A 10 1.17 -15.59 1.26
N LEU A 11 -0.07 -15.42 1.66
CA LEU A 11 -0.49 -14.53 2.73
C LEU A 11 -0.87 -15.37 3.95
N ARG A 12 -0.43 -14.93 5.12
CA ARG A 12 -0.71 -15.59 6.40
C ARG A 12 -1.49 -14.66 7.31
N LEU A 13 -2.53 -15.19 7.97
CA LEU A 13 -3.32 -14.42 8.93
C LEU A 13 -2.44 -13.84 10.04
N SER A 14 -1.47 -14.62 10.54
CA SER A 14 -0.52 -14.19 11.55
C SER A 14 0.29 -12.95 11.15
N SER A 15 0.57 -12.77 9.87
CA SER A 15 1.31 -11.62 9.35
C SER A 15 0.50 -10.31 9.35
N ALA A 16 -0.81 -10.36 9.60
CA ALA A 16 -1.66 -9.17 9.69
C ALA A 16 -1.64 -8.51 11.08
N PHE A 17 -1.00 -9.13 12.06
CA PHE A 17 -0.91 -8.62 13.43
C PHE A 17 0.49 -8.04 13.70
N GLU A 18 0.55 -6.81 14.19
CA GLU A 18 1.82 -6.14 14.54
C GLU A 18 2.55 -6.81 15.71
N HIS A 19 1.79 -7.37 16.66
CA HIS A 19 2.33 -8.03 17.85
C HIS A 19 1.69 -9.40 18.06
N LEU A 20 2.40 -10.45 17.68
CA LEU A 20 2.06 -11.83 18.04
C LEU A 20 2.80 -12.24 19.32
N SER A 21 2.06 -12.46 20.39
CA SER A 21 2.61 -13.05 21.62
C SER A 21 2.52 -14.58 21.54
N GLY A 22 3.56 -15.22 20.99
CA GLY A 22 3.67 -16.67 20.86
C GLY A 22 3.20 -17.23 19.51
N GLU A 23 3.12 -18.56 19.42
CA GLU A 23 2.64 -19.22 18.21
C GLU A 23 1.13 -19.00 18.02
N PRO A 24 0.67 -18.69 16.79
CA PRO A 24 -0.75 -18.50 16.52
C PRO A 24 -1.51 -19.82 16.75
N LYS A 25 -2.61 -19.77 17.51
CA LYS A 25 -3.47 -20.93 17.73
C LYS A 25 -4.38 -21.25 16.55
N LEU A 26 -4.52 -20.31 15.64
CA LEU A 26 -5.22 -20.42 14.35
C LEU A 26 -4.40 -19.73 13.29
N GLU A 27 -4.12 -20.44 12.21
CA GLU A 27 -3.45 -19.88 11.03
C GLU A 27 -4.32 -20.11 9.80
N LEU A 28 -4.52 -19.03 9.00
CA LEU A 28 -5.10 -19.10 7.68
C LEU A 28 -4.02 -18.74 6.67
N ILE A 29 -3.80 -19.64 5.71
CA ILE A 29 -2.85 -19.43 4.64
C ILE A 29 -3.64 -19.27 3.33
N VAL A 30 -3.42 -18.16 2.65
CA VAL A 30 -4.06 -17.85 1.35
C VAL A 30 -2.99 -17.79 0.28
N THR A 31 -3.14 -18.62 -0.75
CA THR A 31 -2.29 -18.57 -1.94
C THR A 31 -2.92 -17.59 -2.94
N VAL A 32 -2.18 -16.54 -3.27
CA VAL A 32 -2.55 -15.54 -4.27
C VAL A 32 -1.78 -15.81 -5.55
N LEU A 33 -2.50 -16.09 -6.65
CA LEU A 33 -1.93 -16.32 -7.96
C LEU A 33 -2.01 -15.06 -8.82
N ASN A 34 -0.92 -14.71 -9.47
CA ASN A 34 -0.89 -13.62 -10.43
C ASN A 34 -1.47 -14.08 -11.77
N VAL A 35 -2.66 -13.64 -12.09
CA VAL A 35 -3.37 -14.00 -13.33
C VAL A 35 -3.24 -12.94 -14.43
N ASN A 36 -2.31 -12.00 -14.30
CA ASN A 36 -2.03 -11.05 -15.36
C ASN A 36 -1.32 -11.74 -16.55
N GLU A 37 -1.46 -11.14 -17.74
CA GLU A 37 -0.79 -11.62 -18.94
C GLU A 37 0.73 -11.78 -18.71
N GLY A 38 1.28 -12.92 -19.19
CA GLY A 38 2.70 -13.25 -19.02
C GLY A 38 3.06 -13.94 -17.71
N HIS A 39 2.10 -14.14 -16.81
CA HIS A 39 2.30 -14.83 -15.52
C HIS A 39 1.63 -16.22 -15.52
N ASN A 40 2.09 -17.12 -14.61
CA ASN A 40 1.52 -18.45 -14.39
C ASN A 40 1.20 -19.21 -15.69
N ALA A 41 2.17 -19.33 -16.59
CA ALA A 41 2.00 -19.88 -17.94
C ALA A 41 1.35 -21.28 -17.95
N GLU A 42 1.68 -22.15 -16.99
CA GLU A 42 1.09 -23.48 -16.87
C GLU A 42 -0.42 -23.39 -16.54
N LEU A 43 -0.82 -22.53 -15.60
CA LEU A 43 -2.23 -22.27 -15.27
C LEU A 43 -2.99 -21.75 -16.50
N MET A 44 -2.40 -20.80 -17.22
CA MET A 44 -3.00 -20.21 -18.41
C MET A 44 -3.17 -21.21 -19.56
N GLN A 45 -2.26 -22.17 -19.71
CA GLN A 45 -2.38 -23.24 -20.69
C GLN A 45 -3.52 -24.22 -20.35
N HIS A 46 -3.79 -24.46 -19.09
CA HIS A 46 -4.86 -25.36 -18.63
C HIS A 46 -6.23 -24.69 -18.50
N CYS A 47 -6.28 -23.37 -18.45
CA CYS A 47 -7.51 -22.59 -18.32
C CYS A 47 -7.58 -21.50 -19.39
N ASN A 48 -8.07 -21.87 -20.61
CA ASN A 48 -8.14 -20.93 -21.72
C ASN A 48 -8.98 -19.69 -21.41
N THR A 49 -10.10 -19.84 -20.73
CA THR A 49 -10.97 -18.71 -20.33
C THR A 49 -10.23 -17.70 -19.45
N LEU A 50 -9.38 -18.17 -18.52
CA LEU A 50 -8.58 -17.30 -17.67
C LEU A 50 -7.48 -16.59 -18.47
N ASN A 51 -6.87 -17.29 -19.41
CA ASN A 51 -5.89 -16.70 -20.33
C ASN A 51 -6.52 -15.61 -21.22
N GLU A 52 -7.69 -15.87 -21.76
CA GLU A 52 -8.44 -14.89 -22.56
C GLU A 52 -8.86 -13.68 -21.72
N TYR A 53 -9.27 -13.89 -20.47
CA TYR A 53 -9.57 -12.82 -19.53
C TYR A 53 -8.34 -11.96 -19.23
N ALA A 54 -7.18 -12.58 -18.99
CA ALA A 54 -5.92 -11.87 -18.79
C ALA A 54 -5.56 -10.96 -19.97
N GLN A 55 -5.74 -11.46 -21.20
CA GLN A 55 -5.53 -10.69 -22.44
C GLN A 55 -6.49 -9.52 -22.55
N TYR A 56 -7.78 -9.72 -22.25
CA TYR A 56 -8.77 -8.64 -22.22
C TYR A 56 -8.37 -7.53 -21.25
N VAL A 57 -8.05 -7.87 -20.00
CA VAL A 57 -7.63 -6.91 -18.98
C VAL A 57 -6.35 -6.17 -19.37
N ALA A 58 -5.37 -6.87 -19.95
CA ALA A 58 -4.14 -6.26 -20.44
C ALA A 58 -4.41 -5.21 -21.52
N ARG A 59 -5.34 -5.46 -22.44
CA ARG A 59 -5.75 -4.50 -23.48
C ARG A 59 -6.45 -3.26 -22.91
N VAL A 60 -7.36 -3.47 -21.96
CA VAL A 60 -8.02 -2.32 -21.28
C VAL A 60 -6.97 -1.43 -20.64
N ARG A 61 -6.01 -2.01 -19.92
CA ARG A 61 -4.91 -1.26 -19.27
C ARG A 61 -4.02 -0.54 -20.28
N LEU A 62 -3.73 -1.19 -21.40
CA LEU A 62 -2.91 -0.61 -22.48
C LEU A 62 -3.59 0.63 -23.06
N TYR A 63 -4.88 0.53 -23.39
CA TYR A 63 -5.62 1.64 -23.99
C TYR A 63 -5.94 2.76 -22.99
N ALA A 64 -6.18 2.42 -21.73
CA ALA A 64 -6.40 3.41 -20.67
C ALA A 64 -5.20 4.31 -20.39
N ALA A 65 -4.01 3.98 -20.90
CA ALA A 65 -2.84 4.86 -20.84
C ALA A 65 -2.95 6.07 -21.76
N ASP A 66 -3.68 5.95 -22.90
CA ASP A 66 -3.68 6.95 -23.97
C ASP A 66 -5.08 7.55 -24.23
N MET A 67 -6.14 6.97 -23.65
CA MET A 67 -7.52 7.44 -23.87
C MET A 67 -8.36 7.34 -22.59
N SER A 68 -9.61 7.86 -22.64
CA SER A 68 -10.53 7.71 -21.51
C SER A 68 -10.87 6.25 -21.24
N LEU A 69 -11.19 5.93 -19.98
CA LEU A 69 -11.46 4.55 -19.57
C LEU A 69 -12.64 3.95 -20.36
N ASP A 70 -13.71 4.71 -20.57
CA ASP A 70 -14.87 4.28 -21.35
C ASP A 70 -14.47 3.85 -22.77
N GLN A 71 -13.68 4.68 -23.44
CA GLN A 71 -13.17 4.39 -24.79
C GLN A 71 -12.21 3.19 -24.79
N ALA A 72 -11.38 3.07 -23.76
CA ALA A 72 -10.43 1.97 -23.64
C ALA A 72 -11.15 0.62 -23.48
N VAL A 73 -12.17 0.57 -22.62
CA VAL A 73 -12.98 -0.64 -22.38
C VAL A 73 -13.77 -1.01 -23.64
N GLU A 74 -14.50 -0.05 -24.25
CA GLU A 74 -15.24 -0.31 -25.48
C GLU A 74 -14.34 -0.85 -26.60
N ARG A 75 -13.20 -0.22 -26.81
CA ARG A 75 -12.23 -0.63 -27.81
C ARG A 75 -11.68 -2.03 -27.53
N ALA A 76 -11.30 -2.32 -26.28
CA ALA A 76 -10.79 -3.63 -25.88
C ALA A 76 -11.84 -4.74 -26.10
N VAL A 77 -13.11 -4.48 -25.75
CA VAL A 77 -14.23 -5.40 -26.00
C VAL A 77 -14.40 -5.68 -27.50
N ASP A 78 -14.45 -4.65 -28.33
CA ASP A 78 -14.65 -4.79 -29.78
C ASP A 78 -13.48 -5.53 -30.45
N GLU A 79 -12.25 -5.30 -30.03
CA GLU A 79 -11.09 -6.01 -30.56
C GLU A 79 -11.05 -7.47 -30.08
N CYS A 80 -11.33 -7.73 -28.79
CA CYS A 80 -11.41 -9.10 -28.27
C CYS A 80 -12.47 -9.94 -28.99
N ILE A 81 -13.66 -9.38 -29.23
CA ILE A 81 -14.71 -10.07 -30.00
C ILE A 81 -14.22 -10.42 -31.41
N ARG A 82 -13.56 -9.47 -32.09
CA ARG A 82 -13.05 -9.66 -33.47
C ARG A 82 -11.98 -10.71 -33.55
N GLU A 83 -11.18 -10.85 -32.52
CA GLU A 83 -10.05 -11.80 -32.45
C GLU A 83 -10.44 -13.15 -31.84
N GLY A 84 -11.68 -13.31 -31.41
CA GLY A 84 -12.15 -14.56 -30.82
C GLY A 84 -11.83 -14.75 -29.35
N ILE A 85 -11.35 -13.69 -28.67
CA ILE A 85 -10.99 -13.69 -27.25
C ILE A 85 -12.25 -13.43 -26.44
N LEU A 86 -12.70 -14.39 -25.62
CA LEU A 86 -13.98 -14.33 -24.90
C LEU A 86 -15.17 -13.93 -25.79
N ALA A 87 -15.10 -14.17 -27.09
CA ALA A 87 -15.99 -13.55 -28.09
C ALA A 87 -17.47 -13.83 -27.84
N GLU A 88 -17.85 -15.06 -27.51
CA GLU A 88 -19.24 -15.42 -27.19
C GLU A 88 -19.73 -14.70 -25.94
N PHE A 89 -18.94 -14.72 -24.87
CA PHE A 89 -19.27 -14.05 -23.62
C PHE A 89 -19.41 -12.55 -23.79
N LEU A 90 -18.41 -11.90 -24.42
CA LEU A 90 -18.40 -10.46 -24.64
C LEU A 90 -19.53 -9.99 -25.57
N THR A 91 -19.90 -10.80 -26.57
CA THR A 91 -21.01 -10.48 -27.45
C THR A 91 -22.35 -10.53 -26.72
N CYS A 92 -22.56 -11.55 -25.90
CA CYS A 92 -23.82 -11.71 -25.15
C CYS A 92 -23.98 -10.70 -24.01
N ASN A 93 -22.87 -10.31 -23.39
CA ASN A 93 -22.88 -9.49 -22.16
C ASN A 93 -22.21 -8.12 -22.34
N ARG A 94 -22.10 -7.61 -23.58
CA ARG A 94 -21.30 -6.43 -23.92
C ARG A 94 -21.53 -5.22 -23.01
N ASN A 95 -22.77 -4.81 -22.84
CA ASN A 95 -23.10 -3.62 -22.06
C ASN A 95 -22.81 -3.80 -20.56
N GLU A 96 -23.04 -4.98 -20.03
CA GLU A 96 -22.78 -5.31 -18.64
C GLU A 96 -21.28 -5.34 -18.36
N VAL A 97 -20.50 -5.98 -19.23
CA VAL A 97 -19.04 -6.01 -19.13
C VAL A 97 -18.44 -4.62 -19.18
N ILE A 98 -18.91 -3.75 -20.11
CA ILE A 98 -18.41 -2.37 -20.20
C ILE A 98 -18.67 -1.63 -18.89
N SER A 99 -19.91 -1.64 -18.39
CA SER A 99 -20.28 -0.90 -17.18
C SER A 99 -19.56 -1.43 -15.93
N MET A 100 -19.40 -2.74 -15.78
CA MET A 100 -18.70 -3.35 -14.65
C MET A 100 -17.19 -3.10 -14.70
N SER A 101 -16.58 -3.23 -15.87
CA SER A 101 -15.14 -2.99 -16.04
C SER A 101 -14.75 -1.54 -15.73
N ILE A 102 -15.57 -0.58 -16.12
CA ILE A 102 -15.38 0.83 -15.79
C ILE A 102 -15.45 1.03 -14.26
N PHE A 103 -16.47 0.46 -13.62
CA PHE A 103 -16.66 0.58 -12.17
C PHE A 103 -15.50 -0.05 -11.38
N GLU A 104 -15.05 -1.25 -11.76
CA GLU A 104 -13.94 -1.94 -11.08
C GLU A 104 -12.61 -1.18 -11.24
N TYR A 105 -12.35 -0.65 -12.43
CA TYR A 105 -11.13 0.11 -12.70
C TYR A 105 -11.08 1.42 -11.91
N ASP A 106 -12.19 2.15 -11.85
CA ASP A 106 -12.30 3.38 -11.06
C ASP A 106 -12.10 3.10 -9.57
N LYS A 107 -12.69 2.02 -9.05
CA LYS A 107 -12.50 1.59 -7.67
C LYS A 107 -11.03 1.25 -7.38
N GLU A 108 -10.37 0.51 -8.26
CA GLU A 108 -8.95 0.15 -8.11
C GLU A 108 -8.05 1.40 -8.11
N LEU A 109 -8.35 2.37 -8.97
CA LEU A 109 -7.62 3.63 -9.05
C LEU A 109 -7.80 4.48 -7.78
N GLU A 110 -9.03 4.58 -7.28
CA GLU A 110 -9.34 5.29 -6.04
C GLU A 110 -8.67 4.62 -4.83
N GLU A 111 -8.70 3.30 -4.73
CA GLU A 111 -8.01 2.57 -3.67
C GLU A 111 -6.49 2.78 -3.71
N LYS A 112 -5.88 2.84 -4.91
CA LYS A 112 -4.45 3.14 -5.05
C LYS A 112 -4.11 4.56 -4.60
N LYS A 113 -4.95 5.53 -4.96
CA LYS A 113 -4.78 6.92 -4.52
C LYS A 113 -4.91 7.05 -3.00
N LEU A 114 -5.91 6.38 -2.43
CA LEU A 114 -6.15 6.38 -0.98
C LEU A 114 -4.96 5.78 -0.23
N ARG A 115 -4.50 4.58 -0.61
CA ARG A 115 -3.34 3.92 0.00
C ARG A 115 -2.07 4.77 -0.09
N LYS A 116 -1.86 5.45 -1.22
CA LYS A 116 -0.72 6.36 -1.37
C LYS A 116 -0.82 7.55 -0.42
N ALA A 117 -1.99 8.15 -0.32
CA ALA A 117 -2.24 9.28 0.59
C ALA A 117 -2.08 8.88 2.06
N GLU A 118 -2.58 7.71 2.45
CA GLU A 118 -2.42 7.15 3.79
C GLU A 118 -0.95 6.86 4.13
N TYR A 119 -0.21 6.28 3.18
CA TYR A 119 1.23 6.04 3.35
C TYR A 119 2.01 7.35 3.52
N GLU A 120 1.76 8.35 2.67
CA GLU A 120 2.41 9.67 2.76
C GLU A 120 2.08 10.38 4.06
N ALA A 121 0.82 10.30 4.52
CA ALA A 121 0.40 10.85 5.80
C ALA A 121 1.09 10.15 6.98
N GLY A 122 1.08 8.81 7.00
CA GLY A 122 1.73 8.03 8.05
C GLY A 122 3.24 8.24 8.08
N PHE A 123 3.90 8.34 6.92
CA PHE A 123 5.33 8.64 6.83
C PHE A 123 5.64 10.03 7.42
N SER A 124 4.86 11.06 7.04
CA SER A 124 5.05 12.43 7.57
C SER A 124 4.82 12.53 9.07
N GLU A 125 3.80 11.82 9.58
CA GLU A 125 3.52 11.77 11.01
C GLU A 125 4.61 11.02 11.78
N GLY A 126 5.08 9.89 11.26
CA GLY A 126 6.18 9.12 11.82
C GLY A 126 7.50 9.89 11.86
N GLU A 127 7.81 10.66 10.82
CA GLU A 127 8.99 11.54 10.78
C GLU A 127 8.92 12.62 11.87
N LYS A 128 7.78 13.30 11.99
CA LYS A 128 7.56 14.33 13.03
C LYS A 128 7.71 13.74 14.43
N HIS A 129 7.07 12.61 14.68
CA HIS A 129 7.13 11.92 15.96
C HIS A 129 8.56 11.44 16.28
N GLY A 130 9.29 10.92 15.29
CA GLY A 130 10.70 10.54 15.45
C GLY A 130 11.61 11.71 15.79
N ILE A 131 11.41 12.88 15.17
CA ILE A 131 12.15 14.10 15.48
C ILE A 131 11.85 14.55 16.92
N GLU A 132 10.58 14.55 17.32
CA GLU A 132 10.16 14.94 18.67
C GLU A 132 10.76 14.02 19.75
N LEU A 133 10.68 12.69 19.56
CA LEU A 133 11.27 11.74 20.48
C LEU A 133 12.79 11.92 20.60
N ASN A 134 13.48 12.13 19.49
CA ASN A 134 14.93 12.36 19.48
C ASN A 134 15.29 13.67 20.20
N SER A 135 14.50 14.71 20.02
CA SER A 135 14.67 16.00 20.73
C SER A 135 14.51 15.83 22.25
N ILE A 136 13.50 15.10 22.69
CA ILE A 136 13.25 14.79 24.11
C ILE A 136 14.39 13.96 24.69
N GLU A 137 14.83 12.93 23.99
CA GLU A 137 15.94 12.07 24.44
C GLU A 137 17.26 12.84 24.54
N THR A 138 17.52 13.71 23.55
CA THR A 138 18.69 14.59 23.56
C THR A 138 18.64 15.56 24.73
N ALA A 139 17.48 16.18 25.00
CA ALA A 139 17.29 17.07 26.14
C ALA A 139 17.54 16.35 27.47
N ARG A 140 17.05 15.12 27.66
CA ARG A 140 17.32 14.33 28.86
C ARG A 140 18.80 14.06 29.06
N ARG A 141 19.52 13.62 28.01
CA ARG A 141 20.98 13.41 28.10
C ARG A 141 21.73 14.67 28.48
N MET A 142 21.33 15.83 27.93
CA MET A 142 21.94 17.13 28.26
C MET A 142 21.65 17.58 29.70
N LEU A 143 20.44 17.29 30.23
CA LEU A 143 20.08 17.54 31.62
C LEU A 143 20.94 16.70 32.59
N GLN A 144 21.19 15.43 32.27
CA GLN A 144 22.03 14.54 33.08
C GLN A 144 23.48 14.99 33.15
N LEU A 145 24.01 15.61 32.09
CA LEU A 145 25.38 16.14 32.08
C LEU A 145 25.56 17.37 33.00
N GLN A 146 24.48 18.06 33.32
CA GLN A 146 24.48 19.28 34.20
C GLN A 146 25.41 20.42 33.73
N GLU A 147 25.88 20.37 32.49
CA GLU A 147 26.82 21.32 31.91
C GLU A 147 26.13 22.48 31.18
N PHE A 148 24.82 22.35 30.90
CA PHE A 148 24.07 23.28 30.05
C PHE A 148 22.92 23.96 30.81
N SER A 149 22.69 25.26 30.54
CA SER A 149 21.48 25.92 31.04
C SER A 149 20.23 25.45 30.27
N LEU A 150 19.05 25.56 30.93
CA LEU A 150 17.77 25.12 30.33
C LEU A 150 17.47 25.85 29.00
N GLU A 151 17.83 27.17 28.92
CA GLU A 151 17.67 27.97 27.72
C GLU A 151 18.54 27.40 26.59
N LYS A 152 19.75 26.93 26.89
CA LYS A 152 20.67 26.38 25.90
C LYS A 152 20.23 25.01 25.44
N ILE A 153 19.67 24.20 26.33
CA ILE A 153 19.06 22.91 25.99
C ILE A 153 17.85 23.12 25.06
N ALA A 154 16.94 24.02 25.40
CA ALA A 154 15.79 24.38 24.59
C ALA A 154 16.21 24.85 23.18
N ALA A 155 17.23 25.68 23.08
CA ALA A 155 17.75 26.17 21.80
C ALA A 155 18.36 25.06 20.93
N ILE A 156 19.09 24.10 21.52
CA ILE A 156 19.76 22.99 20.79
C ILE A 156 18.75 21.94 20.35
N THR A 157 17.79 21.60 21.21
CA THR A 157 16.80 20.53 20.95
C THR A 157 15.56 21.02 20.21
N SER A 158 15.41 22.33 20.05
CA SER A 158 14.21 22.99 19.50
C SER A 158 12.92 22.70 20.29
N LEU A 159 13.05 22.23 21.53
CA LEU A 159 11.91 22.03 22.42
C LEU A 159 11.50 23.35 23.09
N PRO A 160 10.21 23.56 23.40
CA PRO A 160 9.76 24.70 24.23
C PRO A 160 10.44 24.67 25.59
N PHE A 161 10.82 25.85 26.09
CA PHE A 161 11.48 25.97 27.39
C PHE A 161 10.72 25.31 28.55
N ASP A 162 9.39 25.45 28.55
CA ASP A 162 8.52 24.84 29.56
C ASP A 162 8.55 23.31 29.53
N GLU A 163 8.79 22.74 28.38
CA GLU A 163 8.89 21.30 28.21
C GLU A 163 10.23 20.76 28.72
N VAL A 164 11.32 21.46 28.45
CA VAL A 164 12.65 21.14 29.03
C VAL A 164 12.60 21.23 30.54
N LYS A 165 11.92 22.23 31.11
CA LYS A 165 11.72 22.41 32.55
C LYS A 165 10.91 21.28 33.18
N LYS A 166 9.87 20.77 32.47
CA LYS A 166 9.10 19.58 32.91
C LYS A 166 9.95 18.33 32.92
N LEU A 167 10.78 18.13 31.90
CA LEU A 167 11.71 16.98 31.83
C LEU A 167 12.66 16.98 33.02
N GLN A 168 13.26 18.12 33.37
CA GLN A 168 14.12 18.28 34.56
C GLN A 168 13.40 17.90 35.86
N THR A 169 12.15 18.32 36.02
CA THR A 169 11.36 18.09 37.26
C THR A 169 11.00 16.60 37.41
N ASN A 170 10.79 15.90 36.29
CA ASN A 170 10.47 14.47 36.29
C ASN A 170 11.69 13.58 36.60
N GLU A 171 12.89 13.96 36.17
CA GLU A 171 14.11 13.24 36.53
C GLU A 171 14.42 13.33 38.02
N VAL A 172 14.22 14.50 38.67
CA VAL A 172 14.43 14.65 40.10
C VAL A 172 13.49 13.77 40.96
N ARG A 173 12.33 13.39 40.41
CA ARG A 173 11.36 12.51 41.10
C ARG A 173 11.63 11.03 40.93
N SER A 174 12.41 10.61 39.93
CA SER A 174 12.74 9.21 39.71
C SER A 174 13.96 8.76 40.52
N ASP A 175 14.76 9.67 41.06
CA ASP A 175 15.96 9.40 41.87
C ASP A 175 15.70 9.51 43.40
N SER A 176 14.43 9.64 43.82
CA SER A 176 14.01 9.68 45.23
C SER A 176 13.16 8.49 45.61
#